data_dc736f68e3cc9527d089541e9d2cbc18
#
_entry.id   dc736f68e3cc9527d089541e9d2cbc18
#
_cell.length_a   1.000
_cell.length_b   1.000
_cell.length_c   1.000
_cell.angle_alpha   90.00
_cell.angle_beta   90.00
_cell.angle_gamma   90.00
#
_symmetry.space_group_name_H-M   'P 1'
#
loop_
_entity.id
_entity.type
_entity.pdbx_description
1 polymer ?
#
loop_
_entity_poly.entity_id
_entity_poly.type
_entity_poly.pdbx_seq_one_letter_code
_entity_poly.pdbx_strand_id
1 'polypeptide(L)'
;MKGTVSPVQSRRLARTLRRWREQAGYSVERAAEELLCGSGTVSRMETGGSAEPLRVKAALELYGAPPKLVIEMVEAAKQRRRRGVLRRPYYDFVSQTFAQYLDLEQEASELACFQSDIVHGLLQTEDYARALINSAGEVIAAEDMEKHLRLRMERQERLRGDDPLVLRVIVVEAALYTEVGGPAVLRDQLQHLIGLHESADNIELRVLPFTAGGHPAVGCNYTVLAFSGNEDEAEPEVVYTENVVNFVLQDDKDEVDQFQRIYDRVWRMALDRSASADLIRRSITKLS
;
A
#
# COMPACT_ATOMS: atom_id res chain seq x y z
N MET A 1 9.71 18.77 12.79
CA MET A 1 9.11 17.88 11.79
C MET A 1 7.67 18.30 11.56
N LYS A 2 7.33 18.82 10.38
CA LYS A 2 5.94 19.24 10.04
C LYS A 2 5.29 18.04 9.34
N GLY A 3 4.53 17.26 10.10
CA GLY A 3 3.89 16.05 9.60
C GLY A 3 2.81 16.30 8.54
N THR A 4 2.84 15.56 7.49
CA THR A 4 1.79 15.37 6.47
C THR A 4 0.51 14.81 7.11
N VAL A 5 -0.65 15.04 6.49
CA VAL A 5 -1.91 14.38 6.92
C VAL A 5 -1.75 12.89 6.68
N SER A 6 -1.99 12.10 7.72
CA SER A 6 -2.07 10.65 7.63
C SER A 6 -3.24 10.25 6.71
N PRO A 7 -3.01 9.54 5.58
CA PRO A 7 -4.08 8.96 4.79
C PRO A 7 -4.93 8.01 5.62
N VAL A 8 -4.31 7.29 6.53
CA VAL A 8 -4.94 6.40 7.50
C VAL A 8 -5.95 7.18 8.37
N GLN A 9 -5.54 8.31 8.95
CA GLN A 9 -6.46 9.17 9.74
C GLN A 9 -7.61 9.73 8.88
N SER A 10 -7.35 10.08 7.62
CA SER A 10 -8.39 10.56 6.70
C SER A 10 -9.42 9.48 6.39
N ARG A 11 -8.98 8.23 6.22
CA ARG A 11 -9.84 7.08 6.00
C ARG A 11 -10.63 6.72 7.27
N ARG A 12 -9.97 6.73 8.43
CA ARG A 12 -10.61 6.52 9.74
C ARG A 12 -11.75 7.52 9.95
N LEU A 13 -11.51 8.81 9.71
CA LEU A 13 -12.53 9.84 9.80
C LEU A 13 -13.71 9.57 8.86
N ALA A 14 -13.44 9.26 7.60
CA ALA A 14 -14.46 8.99 6.59
C ALA A 14 -15.34 7.78 6.97
N ARG A 15 -14.71 6.67 7.36
CA ARG A 15 -15.43 5.46 7.81
C ARG A 15 -16.21 5.70 9.10
N THR A 16 -15.64 6.44 10.05
CA THR A 16 -16.34 6.77 11.30
C THR A 16 -17.61 7.57 11.02
N LEU A 17 -17.54 8.58 10.14
CA LEU A 17 -18.70 9.36 9.74
C LEU A 17 -19.78 8.49 9.10
N ARG A 18 -19.39 7.65 8.13
CA ARG A 18 -20.31 6.74 7.44
C ARG A 18 -20.95 5.75 8.41
N ARG A 19 -20.18 5.07 9.24
CA ARG A 19 -20.68 4.11 10.23
C ARG A 19 -21.70 4.73 11.16
N TRP A 20 -21.41 5.90 11.72
CA TRP A 20 -22.33 6.58 12.65
C TRP A 20 -23.59 7.07 11.95
N ARG A 21 -23.51 7.52 10.70
CA ARG A 21 -24.68 7.86 9.90
C ARG A 21 -25.59 6.65 9.69
N GLU A 22 -25.01 5.52 9.29
CA GLU A 22 -25.74 4.27 9.02
C GLU A 22 -26.37 3.71 10.31
N GLN A 23 -25.64 3.71 11.42
CA GLN A 23 -26.17 3.31 12.74
C GLN A 23 -27.32 4.21 13.22
N ALA A 24 -27.27 5.49 12.92
CA ALA A 24 -28.34 6.44 13.23
C ALA A 24 -29.53 6.34 12.25
N GLY A 25 -29.45 5.50 11.21
CA GLY A 25 -30.51 5.28 10.22
C GLY A 25 -30.70 6.42 9.22
N TYR A 26 -29.68 7.28 9.02
CA TYR A 26 -29.74 8.36 8.04
C TYR A 26 -29.29 7.88 6.65
N SER A 27 -30.09 8.22 5.61
CA SER A 27 -29.58 8.20 4.24
C SER A 27 -28.62 9.39 4.04
N VAL A 28 -27.82 9.35 2.96
CA VAL A 28 -26.93 10.47 2.60
C VAL A 28 -27.73 11.77 2.37
N GLU A 29 -28.88 11.65 1.70
CA GLU A 29 -29.77 12.77 1.39
C GLU A 29 -30.36 13.37 2.66
N ARG A 30 -30.90 12.53 3.56
CA ARG A 30 -31.46 13.00 4.82
C ARG A 30 -30.41 13.65 5.74
N ALA A 31 -29.21 13.06 5.81
CA ALA A 31 -28.11 13.64 6.55
C ALA A 31 -27.68 15.02 5.97
N ALA A 32 -27.70 15.15 4.64
CA ALA A 32 -27.39 16.42 3.97
C ALA A 32 -28.42 17.51 4.26
N GLU A 33 -29.70 17.16 4.29
CA GLU A 33 -30.81 18.09 4.67
C GLU A 33 -30.62 18.60 6.10
N GLU A 34 -30.41 17.70 7.07
CA GLU A 34 -30.21 18.07 8.48
C GLU A 34 -28.93 18.87 8.71
N LEU A 35 -27.87 18.59 7.93
CA LEU A 35 -26.60 19.33 7.99
C LEU A 35 -26.59 20.60 7.13
N LEU A 36 -27.70 20.97 6.52
CA LEU A 36 -27.86 22.13 5.65
C LEU A 36 -26.79 22.20 4.55
N CYS A 37 -26.54 21.06 3.88
CA CYS A 37 -25.53 20.95 2.81
C CYS A 37 -25.99 20.05 1.67
N GLY A 38 -25.25 20.00 0.57
CA GLY A 38 -25.56 19.09 -0.53
C GLY A 38 -25.14 17.65 -0.22
N SER A 39 -25.88 16.65 -0.74
CA SER A 39 -25.56 15.21 -0.61
C SER A 39 -24.12 14.87 -1.04
N GLY A 40 -23.62 15.51 -2.09
CA GLY A 40 -22.20 15.38 -2.50
C GLY A 40 -21.19 15.86 -1.45
N THR A 41 -21.59 16.68 -0.47
CA THR A 41 -20.72 17.07 0.64
C THR A 41 -20.60 15.95 1.66
N VAL A 42 -21.73 15.33 2.05
CA VAL A 42 -21.75 14.16 2.94
C VAL A 42 -20.97 13.01 2.29
N SER A 43 -21.24 12.70 1.02
CA SER A 43 -20.53 11.67 0.28
C SER A 43 -19.01 11.89 0.26
N ARG A 44 -18.56 13.12 -0.03
CA ARG A 44 -17.12 13.46 0.00
C ARG A 44 -16.50 13.31 1.38
N MET A 45 -17.21 13.66 2.45
CA MET A 45 -16.72 13.48 3.82
C MET A 45 -16.54 11.99 4.16
N GLU A 46 -17.42 11.13 3.65
CA GLU A 46 -17.44 9.68 3.88
C GLU A 46 -16.55 8.87 2.91
N THR A 47 -16.01 9.48 1.87
CA THR A 47 -15.07 8.88 0.92
C THR A 47 -13.62 9.38 1.06
N GLY A 48 -13.30 10.03 2.18
CA GLY A 48 -11.96 10.55 2.43
C GLY A 48 -11.66 11.88 1.72
N GLY A 49 -12.65 12.54 1.11
CA GLY A 49 -12.54 13.90 0.57
C GLY A 49 -12.43 14.98 1.65
N SER A 50 -12.51 16.25 1.27
CA SER A 50 -12.43 17.37 2.23
C SER A 50 -13.51 17.30 3.30
N ALA A 51 -13.12 17.27 4.57
CA ALA A 51 -14.01 17.27 5.72
C ALA A 51 -13.70 18.51 6.60
N GLU A 52 -14.60 19.50 6.57
CA GLU A 52 -14.46 20.68 7.41
C GLU A 52 -14.70 20.32 8.89
N PRO A 53 -13.81 20.71 9.84
CA PRO A 53 -13.93 20.30 11.24
C PRO A 53 -15.28 20.62 11.89
N LEU A 54 -15.88 21.76 11.55
CA LEU A 54 -17.21 22.12 12.06
C LEU A 54 -18.32 21.22 11.52
N ARG A 55 -18.23 20.78 10.28
CA ARG A 55 -19.19 19.83 9.68
C ARG A 55 -19.01 18.41 10.23
N VAL A 56 -17.77 17.99 10.46
CA VAL A 56 -17.46 16.71 11.14
C VAL A 56 -18.11 16.69 12.51
N LYS A 57 -17.97 17.79 13.30
CA LYS A 57 -18.61 17.94 14.59
C LYS A 57 -20.13 17.83 14.48
N ALA A 58 -20.74 18.65 13.64
CA ALA A 58 -22.20 18.68 13.45
C ALA A 58 -22.75 17.33 13.00
N ALA A 59 -22.06 16.63 12.10
CA ALA A 59 -22.46 15.31 11.61
C ALA A 59 -22.42 14.26 12.73
N LEU A 60 -21.31 14.16 13.47
CA LEU A 60 -21.18 13.17 14.54
C LEU A 60 -22.13 13.44 15.71
N GLU A 61 -22.39 14.70 16.05
CA GLU A 61 -23.39 15.07 17.04
C GLU A 61 -24.81 14.70 16.57
N LEU A 62 -25.15 14.98 15.31
CA LEU A 62 -26.42 14.59 14.69
C LEU A 62 -26.63 13.07 14.73
N TYR A 63 -25.58 12.31 14.47
CA TYR A 63 -25.62 10.84 14.47
C TYR A 63 -25.57 10.21 15.87
N GLY A 64 -25.45 11.02 16.93
CA GLY A 64 -25.42 10.56 18.33
C GLY A 64 -24.10 9.95 18.78
N ALA A 65 -23.00 10.32 18.17
CA ALA A 65 -21.67 9.83 18.55
C ALA A 65 -21.26 10.33 19.95
N PRO A 66 -20.52 9.51 20.73
CA PRO A 66 -20.05 9.93 22.06
C PRO A 66 -19.16 11.17 22.00
N PRO A 67 -19.24 12.08 22.99
CA PRO A 67 -18.47 13.34 22.99
C PRO A 67 -16.96 13.15 22.83
N LYS A 68 -16.40 12.09 23.42
CA LYS A 68 -14.96 11.74 23.30
C LYS A 68 -14.58 11.50 21.85
N LEU A 69 -15.39 10.72 21.11
CA LEU A 69 -15.17 10.44 19.68
C LEU A 69 -15.32 11.71 18.83
N VAL A 70 -16.31 12.55 19.14
CA VAL A 70 -16.50 13.83 18.43
C VAL A 70 -15.23 14.68 18.54
N ILE A 71 -14.70 14.84 19.76
CA ILE A 71 -13.47 15.63 19.98
C ILE A 71 -12.30 15.04 19.17
N GLU A 72 -12.09 13.73 19.22
CA GLU A 72 -11.01 13.05 18.51
C GLU A 72 -11.11 13.26 16.98
N MET A 73 -12.28 13.05 16.40
CA MET A 73 -12.49 13.18 14.96
C MET A 73 -12.42 14.66 14.49
N VAL A 74 -12.83 15.59 15.30
CA VAL A 74 -12.67 17.02 15.01
C VAL A 74 -11.19 17.42 15.03
N GLU A 75 -10.40 16.92 15.96
CA GLU A 75 -8.94 17.19 15.98
C GLU A 75 -8.25 16.55 14.76
N ALA A 76 -8.63 15.33 14.36
CA ALA A 76 -8.15 14.70 13.14
C ALA A 76 -8.47 15.56 11.90
N ALA A 77 -9.70 16.10 11.80
CA ALA A 77 -10.11 16.99 10.71
C ALA A 77 -9.34 18.33 10.71
N LYS A 78 -9.06 18.91 11.90
CA LYS A 78 -8.25 20.14 12.01
C LYS A 78 -6.80 19.90 11.59
N GLN A 79 -6.20 18.78 12.01
CA GLN A 79 -4.85 18.42 11.61
C GLN A 79 -4.77 18.23 10.10
N ARG A 80 -5.77 17.57 9.50
CA ARG A 80 -5.90 17.43 8.06
C ARG A 80 -5.93 18.78 7.35
N ARG A 81 -6.76 19.74 7.79
CA ARG A 81 -6.84 21.08 7.20
C ARG A 81 -5.52 21.85 7.30
N ARG A 82 -4.81 21.74 8.42
CA ARG A 82 -3.48 22.39 8.60
C ARG A 82 -2.39 21.76 7.73
N ARG A 83 -2.51 20.46 7.41
CA ARG A 83 -1.50 19.67 6.68
C ARG A 83 -1.79 19.55 5.18
N GLY A 84 -3.04 19.71 4.74
CA GLY A 84 -3.48 19.62 3.34
C GLY A 84 -2.88 20.65 2.39
N VAL A 85 -1.96 21.51 2.88
CA VAL A 85 -1.21 22.51 2.09
C VAL A 85 0.14 21.94 1.58
N LEU A 86 0.60 20.77 2.09
CA LEU A 86 1.89 20.19 1.69
C LEU A 86 1.64 18.94 0.82
N ARG A 87 1.38 19.19 -0.46
CA ARG A 87 1.39 18.16 -1.49
C ARG A 87 2.80 17.55 -1.57
N ARG A 88 2.91 16.22 -1.48
CA ARG A 88 4.22 15.58 -1.63
C ARG A 88 4.69 15.71 -3.09
N PRO A 89 6.00 15.83 -3.35
CA PRO A 89 6.52 16.09 -4.68
C PRO A 89 6.10 15.06 -5.74
N TYR A 90 5.86 13.81 -5.36
CA TYR A 90 5.49 12.76 -6.29
C TYR A 90 4.05 12.86 -6.84
N TYR A 91 3.14 13.64 -6.19
CA TYR A 91 1.79 13.87 -6.72
C TYR A 91 1.77 14.53 -8.11
N ASP A 92 2.89 15.10 -8.53
CA ASP A 92 2.97 15.82 -9.81
C ASP A 92 3.30 14.89 -11.00
N PHE A 93 3.83 13.68 -10.75
CA PHE A 93 4.26 12.76 -11.80
C PHE A 93 3.80 11.31 -11.65
N VAL A 94 3.03 10.99 -10.60
CA VAL A 94 2.39 9.68 -10.45
C VAL A 94 0.87 9.79 -10.48
N SER A 95 0.17 8.67 -10.75
CA SER A 95 -1.30 8.65 -10.67
C SER A 95 -1.78 8.95 -9.26
N GLN A 96 -2.98 9.51 -9.13
CA GLN A 96 -3.57 9.83 -7.83
C GLN A 96 -3.69 8.61 -6.91
N THR A 97 -4.10 7.45 -7.46
CA THR A 97 -4.25 6.22 -6.67
C THR A 97 -2.90 5.69 -6.21
N PHE A 98 -1.87 5.74 -7.06
CA PHE A 98 -0.52 5.35 -6.66
C PHE A 98 0.05 6.29 -5.61
N ALA A 99 -0.20 7.61 -5.72
CA ALA A 99 0.19 8.56 -4.69
C ALA A 99 -0.49 8.26 -3.33
N GLN A 100 -1.76 7.85 -3.33
CA GLN A 100 -2.46 7.40 -2.13
C GLN A 100 -1.86 6.11 -1.54
N TYR A 101 -1.49 5.17 -2.40
CA TYR A 101 -0.77 3.97 -1.97
C TYR A 101 0.57 4.32 -1.30
N LEU A 102 1.36 5.21 -1.90
CA LEU A 102 2.64 5.66 -1.34
C LEU A 102 2.46 6.31 0.04
N ASP A 103 1.40 7.09 0.21
CA ASP A 103 1.08 7.68 1.51
C ASP A 103 0.71 6.61 2.55
N LEU A 104 -0.06 5.58 2.16
CA LEU A 104 -0.40 4.45 3.03
C LEU A 104 0.81 3.58 3.35
N GLU A 105 1.68 3.30 2.38
CA GLU A 105 2.92 2.55 2.57
C GLU A 105 3.84 3.20 3.62
N GLN A 106 3.89 4.54 3.65
CA GLN A 106 4.67 5.27 4.66
C GLN A 106 4.14 5.09 6.09
N GLU A 107 2.87 4.78 6.25
CA GLU A 107 2.20 4.62 7.56
C GLU A 107 1.98 3.17 7.94
N ALA A 108 2.12 2.24 6.99
CA ALA A 108 1.97 0.82 7.22
C ALA A 108 3.04 0.30 8.20
N SER A 109 2.64 -0.63 9.06
CA SER A 109 3.56 -1.41 9.92
C SER A 109 4.00 -2.71 9.25
N GLU A 110 3.14 -3.27 8.38
CA GLU A 110 3.44 -4.49 7.63
C GLU A 110 2.88 -4.41 6.21
N LEU A 111 3.63 -4.96 5.25
CA LEU A 111 3.19 -5.24 3.89
C LEU A 111 3.28 -6.74 3.61
N ALA A 112 2.18 -7.33 3.12
CA ALA A 112 2.15 -8.68 2.59
C ALA A 112 1.95 -8.61 1.06
N CYS A 113 3.01 -8.90 0.31
CA CYS A 113 3.09 -8.68 -1.13
C CYS A 113 3.12 -9.99 -1.92
N PHE A 114 2.35 -10.08 -3.00
CA PHE A 114 2.46 -11.14 -4.00
C PHE A 114 2.88 -10.54 -5.35
N GLN A 115 3.97 -11.07 -5.93
CA GLN A 115 4.56 -10.64 -7.20
C GLN A 115 4.73 -11.82 -8.15
N SER A 116 4.16 -11.73 -9.35
CA SER A 116 4.15 -12.84 -10.31
C SER A 116 5.38 -12.91 -11.21
N ASP A 117 5.95 -11.76 -11.62
CA ASP A 117 6.86 -11.66 -12.75
C ASP A 117 8.08 -10.78 -12.53
N ILE A 118 8.06 -9.93 -11.51
CA ILE A 118 9.17 -9.02 -11.18
C ILE A 118 9.46 -9.00 -9.67
N VAL A 119 10.62 -8.51 -9.29
CA VAL A 119 10.97 -8.26 -7.89
C VAL A 119 10.19 -7.06 -7.36
N HIS A 120 9.65 -7.15 -6.13
CA HIS A 120 8.91 -6.06 -5.49
C HIS A 120 9.75 -4.78 -5.38
N GLY A 121 9.14 -3.62 -5.61
CA GLY A 121 9.81 -2.33 -5.70
C GLY A 121 10.70 -1.95 -4.51
N LEU A 122 10.33 -2.36 -3.29
CA LEU A 122 11.12 -2.12 -2.07
C LEU A 122 12.39 -3.00 -1.97
N LEU A 123 12.53 -4.03 -2.81
CA LEU A 123 13.66 -4.95 -2.82
C LEU A 123 14.54 -4.82 -4.08
N GLN A 124 14.28 -3.82 -4.94
CA GLN A 124 15.00 -3.64 -6.19
C GLN A 124 16.33 -2.91 -5.98
N THR A 125 17.37 -3.35 -6.70
CA THR A 125 18.57 -2.53 -6.88
C THR A 125 18.27 -1.33 -7.78
N GLU A 126 19.12 -0.30 -7.75
CA GLU A 126 18.92 0.88 -8.61
C GLU A 126 18.94 0.53 -10.10
N ASP A 127 19.88 -0.33 -10.53
CA ASP A 127 20.01 -0.72 -11.93
C ASP A 127 18.81 -1.54 -12.41
N TYR A 128 18.29 -2.46 -11.58
CA TYR A 128 17.08 -3.20 -11.89
C TYR A 128 15.86 -2.28 -11.97
N ALA A 129 15.71 -1.37 -11.01
CA ALA A 129 14.63 -0.38 -11.00
C ALA A 129 14.69 0.55 -12.22
N ARG A 130 15.89 1.02 -12.57
CA ARG A 130 16.15 1.86 -13.75
C ARG A 130 15.78 1.13 -15.04
N ALA A 131 16.22 -0.12 -15.17
CA ALA A 131 15.90 -0.94 -16.34
C ALA A 131 14.39 -1.17 -16.48
N LEU A 132 13.71 -1.45 -15.35
CA LEU A 132 12.25 -1.65 -15.34
C LEU A 132 11.49 -0.37 -15.70
N ILE A 133 11.88 0.79 -15.15
CA ILE A 133 11.28 2.09 -15.48
C ILE A 133 11.48 2.42 -16.97
N ASN A 134 12.70 2.19 -17.49
CA ASN A 134 12.97 2.41 -18.90
C ASN A 134 12.17 1.48 -19.82
N SER A 135 11.85 0.26 -19.38
CA SER A 135 11.02 -0.68 -20.15
C SER A 135 9.54 -0.25 -20.26
N ALA A 136 9.09 0.65 -19.39
CA ALA A 136 7.74 1.24 -19.48
C ALA A 136 7.56 2.13 -20.73
N GLY A 137 8.64 2.50 -21.42
CA GLY A 137 8.62 3.19 -22.70
C GLY A 137 7.82 4.51 -22.64
N GLU A 138 6.84 4.65 -23.52
CA GLU A 138 6.02 5.87 -23.63
C GLU A 138 5.04 6.09 -22.47
N VAL A 139 4.88 5.12 -21.57
CA VAL A 139 3.97 5.23 -20.40
C VAL A 139 4.49 6.24 -19.37
N ILE A 140 5.83 6.34 -19.22
CA ILE A 140 6.49 7.32 -18.35
C ILE A 140 7.22 8.33 -19.21
N ALA A 141 6.92 9.62 -19.03
CA ALA A 141 7.63 10.68 -19.74
C ALA A 141 9.13 10.65 -19.42
N ALA A 142 9.98 10.85 -20.42
CA ALA A 142 11.43 10.76 -20.27
C ALA A 142 11.96 11.70 -19.16
N GLU A 143 11.36 12.86 -18.99
CA GLU A 143 11.68 13.86 -17.94
C GLU A 143 11.30 13.39 -16.51
N ASP A 144 10.41 12.40 -16.39
CA ASP A 144 9.95 11.88 -15.11
C ASP A 144 10.66 10.57 -14.70
N MET A 145 11.40 9.92 -15.60
CA MET A 145 12.08 8.63 -15.33
C MET A 145 13.00 8.71 -14.10
N GLU A 146 13.83 9.75 -14.01
CA GLU A 146 14.72 9.95 -12.86
C GLU A 146 13.96 10.29 -11.56
N LYS A 147 12.80 10.95 -11.67
CA LYS A 147 11.92 11.19 -10.51
C LYS A 147 11.31 9.89 -10.00
N HIS A 148 10.84 9.02 -10.90
CA HIS A 148 10.34 7.68 -10.56
C HIS A 148 11.41 6.81 -9.92
N LEU A 149 12.63 6.82 -10.46
CA LEU A 149 13.75 6.07 -9.89
C LEU A 149 14.10 6.56 -8.48
N ARG A 150 14.27 7.87 -8.30
CA ARG A 150 14.54 8.47 -6.99
C ARG A 150 13.45 8.12 -5.99
N LEU A 151 12.19 8.28 -6.35
CA LEU A 151 11.06 7.90 -5.50
C LEU A 151 11.14 6.43 -5.10
N ARG A 152 11.48 5.52 -6.04
CA ARG A 152 11.61 4.09 -5.76
C ARG A 152 12.72 3.79 -4.75
N MET A 153 13.87 4.46 -4.87
CA MET A 153 14.98 4.30 -3.92
C MET A 153 14.64 4.91 -2.55
N GLU A 154 14.02 6.10 -2.51
CA GLU A 154 13.61 6.75 -1.26
C GLU A 154 12.60 5.92 -0.46
N ARG A 155 11.69 5.19 -1.12
CA ARG A 155 10.73 4.29 -0.44
C ARG A 155 11.41 3.20 0.37
N GLN A 156 12.57 2.71 -0.06
CA GLN A 156 13.31 1.64 0.61
C GLN A 156 13.84 2.06 1.99
N GLU A 157 13.93 3.36 2.28
CA GLU A 157 14.28 3.86 3.61
C GLU A 157 13.29 3.41 4.70
N ARG A 158 12.03 3.07 4.32
CA ARG A 158 11.04 2.50 5.25
C ARG A 158 11.39 1.11 5.78
N LEU A 159 12.32 0.40 5.12
CA LEU A 159 12.83 -0.89 5.59
C LEU A 159 13.93 -0.76 6.66
N ARG A 160 14.32 0.46 7.02
CA ARG A 160 15.43 0.79 7.92
C ARG A 160 14.98 1.68 9.07
N GLY A 161 15.83 1.87 10.07
CA GLY A 161 15.60 2.76 11.21
C GLY A 161 15.10 2.02 12.45
N ASP A 162 14.56 2.78 13.42
CA ASP A 162 14.15 2.26 14.74
C ASP A 162 12.77 1.56 14.72
N ASP A 163 11.93 1.88 13.73
CA ASP A 163 10.60 1.28 13.50
C ASP A 163 10.49 0.85 12.03
N PRO A 164 11.23 -0.19 11.61
CA PRO A 164 11.27 -0.59 10.21
C PRO A 164 9.97 -1.27 9.80
N LEU A 165 9.55 -1.00 8.56
CA LEU A 165 8.43 -1.69 7.94
C LEU A 165 8.69 -3.20 7.88
N VAL A 166 7.74 -4.00 8.36
CA VAL A 166 7.78 -5.46 8.17
C VAL A 166 7.32 -5.79 6.74
N LEU A 167 8.16 -6.50 6.00
CA LEU A 167 7.90 -6.81 4.59
C LEU A 167 7.89 -8.33 4.35
N ARG A 168 6.72 -8.87 4.02
CA ARG A 168 6.55 -10.29 3.66
C ARG A 168 6.22 -10.38 2.17
N VAL A 169 7.13 -10.96 1.39
CA VAL A 169 7.00 -11.03 -0.07
C VAL A 169 6.96 -12.47 -0.53
N ILE A 170 5.96 -12.79 -1.34
CA ILE A 170 5.95 -13.98 -2.18
C ILE A 170 6.29 -13.53 -3.59
N VAL A 171 7.35 -14.08 -4.15
CA VAL A 171 7.70 -13.89 -5.55
C VAL A 171 7.57 -15.21 -6.29
N VAL A 172 6.93 -15.22 -7.46
CA VAL A 172 6.86 -16.42 -8.29
C VAL A 172 8.24 -16.71 -8.89
N GLU A 173 8.62 -17.96 -9.01
CA GLU A 173 9.91 -18.39 -9.56
C GLU A 173 10.23 -17.73 -10.92
N ALA A 174 9.22 -17.34 -11.71
CA ALA A 174 9.37 -16.64 -12.98
C ALA A 174 10.21 -15.36 -12.86
N ALA A 175 10.03 -14.58 -11.79
CA ALA A 175 10.78 -13.36 -11.54
C ALA A 175 12.30 -13.58 -11.41
N LEU A 176 12.74 -14.79 -11.07
CA LEU A 176 14.16 -15.15 -10.97
C LEU A 176 14.82 -15.37 -12.35
N TYR A 177 14.02 -15.40 -13.41
CA TYR A 177 14.47 -15.63 -14.79
C TYR A 177 14.07 -14.50 -15.74
N THR A 178 13.27 -13.54 -15.28
CA THR A 178 12.90 -12.37 -16.08
C THR A 178 14.08 -11.40 -16.14
N GLU A 179 14.81 -11.38 -17.27
CA GLU A 179 16.06 -10.64 -17.46
C GLU A 179 15.83 -9.12 -17.61
N VAL A 180 15.27 -8.49 -16.57
CA VAL A 180 15.14 -7.03 -16.52
C VAL A 180 16.52 -6.39 -16.54
N GLY A 181 16.82 -5.60 -17.55
CA GLY A 181 18.13 -4.96 -17.74
C GLY A 181 19.24 -5.92 -18.21
N GLY A 182 18.86 -7.18 -18.51
CA GLY A 182 19.80 -8.20 -18.97
C GLY A 182 20.37 -9.07 -17.82
N PRO A 183 21.14 -10.14 -18.16
CA PRO A 183 21.55 -11.14 -17.19
C PRO A 183 22.45 -10.59 -16.08
N ALA A 184 23.29 -9.60 -16.34
CA ALA A 184 24.16 -9.00 -15.34
C ALA A 184 23.36 -8.25 -14.26
N VAL A 185 22.39 -7.43 -14.68
CA VAL A 185 21.51 -6.68 -13.77
C VAL A 185 20.64 -7.64 -12.96
N LEU A 186 20.08 -8.68 -13.57
CA LEU A 186 19.31 -9.68 -12.85
C LEU A 186 20.19 -10.44 -11.83
N ARG A 187 21.40 -10.83 -12.19
CA ARG A 187 22.33 -11.49 -11.25
C ARG A 187 22.60 -10.63 -10.04
N ASP A 188 22.91 -9.35 -10.23
CA ASP A 188 23.20 -8.40 -9.13
C ASP A 188 21.96 -8.18 -8.27
N GLN A 189 20.77 -8.12 -8.87
CA GLN A 189 19.48 -8.07 -8.17
C GLN A 189 19.26 -9.32 -7.29
N LEU A 190 19.53 -10.52 -7.81
CA LEU A 190 19.37 -11.77 -7.05
C LEU A 190 20.40 -11.87 -5.91
N GLN A 191 21.64 -11.40 -6.12
CA GLN A 191 22.65 -11.30 -5.06
C GLN A 191 22.19 -10.34 -3.95
N HIS A 192 21.59 -9.20 -4.32
CA HIS A 192 21.01 -8.26 -3.37
C HIS A 192 19.91 -8.91 -2.52
N LEU A 193 19.00 -9.72 -3.12
CA LEU A 193 17.97 -10.44 -2.37
C LEU A 193 18.59 -11.44 -1.35
N ILE A 194 19.68 -12.12 -1.69
CA ILE A 194 20.41 -12.97 -0.73
C ILE A 194 20.99 -12.13 0.41
N GLY A 195 21.60 -10.98 0.12
CA GLY A 195 22.11 -10.07 1.15
C GLY A 195 21.03 -9.59 2.12
N LEU A 196 19.85 -9.23 1.63
CA LEU A 196 18.69 -8.85 2.45
C LEU A 196 18.19 -10.02 3.30
N HIS A 197 18.14 -11.22 2.71
CA HIS A 197 17.77 -12.44 3.43
C HIS A 197 18.68 -12.73 4.63
N GLU A 198 19.97 -12.44 4.52
CA GLU A 198 20.97 -12.72 5.55
C GLU A 198 21.06 -11.63 6.63
N SER A 199 20.71 -10.38 6.31
CA SER A 199 20.95 -9.20 7.16
C SER A 199 19.70 -8.53 7.74
N ALA A 200 18.50 -8.81 7.21
CA ALA A 200 17.28 -8.09 7.61
C ALA A 200 16.25 -9.02 8.25
N ASP A 201 15.95 -8.80 9.53
CA ASP A 201 14.96 -9.59 10.27
C ASP A 201 13.51 -9.18 9.96
N ASN A 202 13.32 -7.95 9.51
CA ASN A 202 12.00 -7.42 9.12
C ASN A 202 11.59 -7.75 7.69
N ILE A 203 12.42 -8.49 6.93
CA ILE A 203 12.13 -8.90 5.56
C ILE A 203 12.05 -10.42 5.47
N GLU A 204 10.89 -10.93 5.05
CA GLU A 204 10.73 -12.33 4.72
C GLU A 204 10.33 -12.50 3.25
N LEU A 205 11.26 -13.00 2.44
CA LEU A 205 11.07 -13.33 1.03
C LEU A 205 10.91 -14.84 0.86
N ARG A 206 9.81 -15.24 0.22
CA ARG A 206 9.56 -16.63 -0.19
C ARG A 206 9.37 -16.73 -1.69
N VAL A 207 9.86 -17.79 -2.28
CA VAL A 207 9.67 -18.10 -3.70
C VAL A 207 8.57 -19.14 -3.86
N LEU A 208 7.56 -18.81 -4.67
CA LEU A 208 6.57 -19.79 -5.12
C LEU A 208 7.13 -20.53 -6.34
N PRO A 209 7.54 -21.79 -6.21
CA PRO A 209 8.21 -22.52 -7.29
C PRO A 209 7.22 -22.92 -8.39
N PHE A 210 7.67 -23.12 -9.62
CA PHE A 210 6.82 -23.64 -10.70
C PHE A 210 6.16 -24.96 -10.35
N THR A 211 6.79 -25.78 -9.52
CA THR A 211 6.27 -27.07 -9.05
C THR A 211 5.08 -26.94 -8.10
N ALA A 212 4.80 -25.74 -7.57
CA ALA A 212 3.59 -25.49 -6.80
C ALA A 212 2.30 -25.59 -7.67
N GLY A 213 2.44 -25.48 -9.00
CA GLY A 213 1.33 -25.59 -9.93
C GLY A 213 0.33 -24.44 -9.84
N GLY A 214 -0.95 -24.71 -10.06
CA GLY A 214 -2.00 -23.69 -9.98
C GLY A 214 -2.23 -23.18 -8.56
N HIS A 215 -2.35 -21.85 -8.42
CA HIS A 215 -2.55 -21.18 -7.14
C HIS A 215 -3.60 -20.05 -7.26
N PRO A 216 -4.27 -19.62 -6.19
CA PRO A 216 -5.41 -18.70 -6.26
C PRO A 216 -5.04 -17.25 -6.64
N ALA A 217 -3.76 -16.88 -6.67
CA ALA A 217 -3.27 -15.54 -7.02
C ALA A 217 -2.83 -15.41 -8.49
N VAL A 218 -3.17 -16.36 -9.37
CA VAL A 218 -2.79 -16.30 -10.80
C VAL A 218 -3.33 -15.02 -11.45
N GLY A 219 -2.44 -14.28 -12.11
CA GLY A 219 -2.79 -13.11 -12.92
C GLY A 219 -3.04 -11.82 -12.12
N CYS A 220 -2.69 -11.76 -10.84
CA CYS A 220 -2.86 -10.56 -10.04
C CYS A 220 -1.65 -10.31 -9.13
N ASN A 221 -1.02 -9.14 -9.27
CA ASN A 221 -0.08 -8.62 -8.28
C ASN A 221 -0.85 -7.79 -7.26
N TYR A 222 -0.56 -7.99 -5.98
CA TYR A 222 -1.23 -7.22 -4.93
C TYR A 222 -0.37 -7.08 -3.67
N THR A 223 -0.71 -6.07 -2.88
CA THR A 223 -0.14 -5.80 -1.56
C THR A 223 -1.25 -5.58 -0.56
N VAL A 224 -1.22 -6.31 0.55
CA VAL A 224 -2.05 -6.04 1.73
C VAL A 224 -1.24 -5.17 2.66
N LEU A 225 -1.79 -4.01 3.05
CA LEU A 225 -1.17 -3.07 3.96
C LEU A 225 -1.86 -3.20 5.33
N ALA A 226 -1.08 -3.51 6.37
CA ALA A 226 -1.54 -3.51 7.75
C ALA A 226 -0.97 -2.32 8.51
N PHE A 227 -1.72 -1.84 9.51
CA PHE A 227 -1.39 -0.65 10.28
C PHE A 227 -1.35 -0.97 11.76
N SER A 228 -0.39 -0.40 12.49
CA SER A 228 -0.29 -0.56 13.93
C SER A 228 -1.48 0.10 14.67
N GLY A 229 -1.98 -0.57 15.71
CA GLY A 229 -3.04 -0.07 16.58
C GLY A 229 -3.47 -1.15 17.56
N ASN A 230 -4.16 -0.77 18.65
CA ASN A 230 -4.83 -1.74 19.53
C ASN A 230 -6.06 -2.30 18.79
N GLU A 231 -6.52 -3.52 19.12
CA GLU A 231 -7.64 -4.22 18.44
C GLU A 231 -8.88 -3.35 18.21
N ASP A 232 -9.20 -2.41 19.13
CA ASP A 232 -10.33 -1.48 19.02
C ASP A 232 -10.00 -0.19 18.24
N GLU A 233 -8.71 0.09 17.94
CA GLU A 233 -8.22 1.32 17.33
C GLU A 233 -7.43 1.07 16.03
N ALA A 234 -7.13 -0.20 15.71
CA ALA A 234 -6.40 -0.55 14.50
C ALA A 234 -7.15 -0.08 13.24
N GLU A 235 -6.44 0.60 12.37
CA GLU A 235 -6.98 0.90 11.05
C GLU A 235 -7.19 -0.41 10.29
N PRO A 236 -8.34 -0.59 9.63
CA PRO A 236 -8.54 -1.73 8.75
C PRO A 236 -7.47 -1.77 7.67
N GLU A 237 -7.04 -2.97 7.39
CA GLU A 237 -6.12 -3.24 6.30
C GLU A 237 -6.66 -2.76 4.95
N VAL A 238 -5.75 -2.56 4.04
CA VAL A 238 -6.03 -2.08 2.69
C VAL A 238 -5.35 -2.99 1.70
N VAL A 239 -6.04 -3.32 0.63
CA VAL A 239 -5.43 -4.01 -0.50
C VAL A 239 -5.16 -3.03 -1.62
N TYR A 240 -3.93 -3.04 -2.10
CA TYR A 240 -3.53 -2.37 -3.33
C TYR A 240 -3.31 -3.41 -4.41
N THR A 241 -3.97 -3.22 -5.54
CA THR A 241 -3.76 -4.01 -6.75
C THR A 241 -3.37 -3.08 -7.89
N GLU A 242 -2.47 -3.56 -8.74
CA GLU A 242 -2.07 -2.83 -9.94
C GLU A 242 -2.04 -3.74 -11.17
N ASN A 243 -2.42 -3.16 -12.29
CA ASN A 243 -2.18 -3.70 -13.62
C ASN A 243 -1.67 -2.58 -14.53
N VAL A 244 -1.46 -2.88 -15.81
CA VAL A 244 -0.83 -1.95 -16.76
C VAL A 244 -1.46 -0.56 -16.81
N VAL A 245 -2.77 -0.44 -16.54
CA VAL A 245 -3.52 0.82 -16.71
C VAL A 245 -4.33 1.23 -15.48
N ASN A 246 -4.57 0.32 -14.54
CA ASN A 246 -5.42 0.57 -13.38
C ASN A 246 -4.71 0.29 -12.07
N PHE A 247 -4.90 1.20 -11.14
CA PHE A 247 -4.46 1.10 -9.75
C PHE A 247 -5.71 1.15 -8.87
N VAL A 248 -5.89 0.19 -7.99
CA VAL A 248 -7.08 0.11 -7.13
C VAL A 248 -6.65 -0.04 -5.67
N LEU A 249 -7.27 0.76 -4.81
CA LEU A 249 -7.20 0.62 -3.35
C LEU A 249 -8.56 0.14 -2.84
N GLN A 250 -8.57 -1.00 -2.16
CA GLN A 250 -9.76 -1.66 -1.63
C GLN A 250 -9.65 -1.70 -0.11
N ASP A 251 -10.75 -1.33 0.59
CA ASP A 251 -10.84 -1.34 2.04
C ASP A 251 -12.18 -1.93 2.54
N ASP A 252 -12.94 -2.53 1.63
CA ASP A 252 -14.07 -3.36 2.01
C ASP A 252 -13.55 -4.58 2.76
N LYS A 253 -14.13 -4.82 3.95
CA LYS A 253 -13.64 -5.87 4.85
C LYS A 253 -13.69 -7.25 4.21
N ASP A 254 -14.77 -7.58 3.51
CA ASP A 254 -14.97 -8.91 2.93
C ASP A 254 -13.97 -9.15 1.78
N GLU A 255 -13.68 -8.11 0.98
CA GLU A 255 -12.69 -8.15 -0.08
C GLU A 255 -11.26 -8.28 0.51
N VAL A 256 -10.92 -7.49 1.52
CA VAL A 256 -9.62 -7.56 2.21
C VAL A 256 -9.41 -8.94 2.83
N ASP A 257 -10.40 -9.45 3.58
CA ASP A 257 -10.36 -10.80 4.17
C ASP A 257 -10.17 -11.89 3.10
N GLN A 258 -10.72 -11.69 1.89
CA GLN A 258 -10.53 -12.63 0.78
C GLN A 258 -9.07 -12.60 0.27
N PHE A 259 -8.47 -11.42 0.07
CA PHE A 259 -7.08 -11.29 -0.34
C PHE A 259 -6.12 -11.87 0.69
N GLN A 260 -6.39 -11.68 1.98
CA GLN A 260 -5.60 -12.29 3.05
C GLN A 260 -5.66 -13.81 3.01
N ARG A 261 -6.86 -14.40 2.90
CA ARG A 261 -6.99 -15.87 2.76
C ARG A 261 -6.25 -16.41 1.54
N ILE A 262 -6.25 -15.67 0.41
CA ILE A 262 -5.48 -16.01 -0.78
C ILE A 262 -3.98 -15.94 -0.46
N TYR A 263 -3.53 -14.86 0.17
CA TYR A 263 -2.12 -14.68 0.56
C TYR A 263 -1.64 -15.83 1.45
N ASP A 264 -2.37 -16.14 2.52
CA ASP A 264 -2.02 -17.21 3.46
C ASP A 264 -1.95 -18.57 2.79
N ARG A 265 -2.84 -18.83 1.84
CA ARG A 265 -2.80 -20.07 1.07
C ARG A 265 -1.55 -20.15 0.20
N VAL A 266 -1.24 -19.09 -0.54
CA VAL A 266 -0.04 -19.04 -1.40
C VAL A 266 1.24 -19.05 -0.57
N TRP A 267 1.24 -18.39 0.60
CA TRP A 267 2.35 -18.42 1.55
C TRP A 267 2.72 -19.83 2.01
N ARG A 268 1.71 -20.66 2.26
CA ARG A 268 1.92 -22.09 2.60
C ARG A 268 2.38 -22.95 1.42
N MET A 269 2.11 -22.53 0.19
CA MET A 269 2.56 -23.21 -1.04
C MET A 269 3.99 -22.80 -1.44
N ALA A 270 4.43 -21.63 -1.01
CA ALA A 270 5.77 -21.11 -1.27
C ALA A 270 6.82 -21.90 -0.47
N LEU A 271 8.03 -21.93 -1.00
CA LEU A 271 9.20 -22.46 -0.29
C LEU A 271 9.41 -21.66 1.01
N ASP A 272 9.93 -22.29 2.04
CA ASP A 272 10.36 -21.59 3.24
C ASP A 272 11.56 -20.67 2.96
N ARG A 273 11.96 -19.89 3.96
CA ARG A 273 13.04 -18.90 3.85
C ARG A 273 14.33 -19.51 3.33
N SER A 274 14.75 -20.67 3.87
CA SER A 274 16.01 -21.35 3.48
C SER A 274 15.95 -21.92 2.07
N ALA A 275 14.90 -22.66 1.73
CA ALA A 275 14.71 -23.25 0.41
C ALA A 275 14.55 -22.18 -0.69
N SER A 276 13.94 -21.04 -0.36
CA SER A 276 13.83 -19.88 -1.25
C SER A 276 15.21 -19.31 -1.56
N ALA A 277 16.06 -19.10 -0.54
CA ALA A 277 17.43 -18.63 -0.74
C ALA A 277 18.24 -19.61 -1.60
N ASP A 278 18.10 -20.92 -1.40
CA ASP A 278 18.79 -21.92 -2.21
C ASP A 278 18.33 -21.91 -3.67
N LEU A 279 17.04 -21.68 -3.93
CA LEU A 279 16.55 -21.54 -5.30
C LEU A 279 17.12 -20.29 -5.97
N ILE A 280 17.15 -19.14 -5.25
CA ILE A 280 17.75 -17.90 -5.74
C ILE A 280 19.23 -18.09 -6.06
N ARG A 281 20.04 -18.75 -5.18
CA ARG A 281 21.45 -19.03 -5.42
C ARG A 281 21.66 -19.90 -6.67
N ARG A 282 20.81 -20.92 -6.87
CA ARG A 282 20.86 -21.75 -8.11
C ARG A 282 20.52 -20.92 -9.35
N SER A 283 19.61 -19.97 -9.27
CA SER A 283 19.28 -19.09 -10.40
C SER A 283 20.44 -18.16 -10.74
N ILE A 284 21.15 -17.61 -9.74
CA ILE A 284 22.38 -16.83 -9.95
C ILE A 284 23.43 -17.63 -10.74
N THR A 285 23.65 -18.90 -10.38
CA THR A 285 24.63 -19.75 -11.05
C THR A 285 24.31 -19.98 -12.53
N LYS A 286 23.04 -19.91 -12.94
CA LYS A 286 22.64 -20.05 -14.36
C LYS A 286 22.83 -18.80 -15.18
N LEU A 287 23.01 -17.64 -14.54
CA LEU A 287 23.24 -16.33 -15.17
C LEU A 287 24.75 -16.00 -15.33
N SER A 288 25.61 -16.96 -14.99
CA SER A 288 27.08 -16.82 -15.04
C SER A 288 27.65 -17.21 -16.40
#